data_4780c9459332206468e70dec316af2f1
#
_entry.id   4780c9459332206468e70dec316af2f1
#
_cell.length_a   1.000
_cell.length_b   1.000
_cell.length_c   1.000
_cell.angle_alpha   90.00
_cell.angle_beta   90.00
_cell.angle_gamma   90.00
#
_symmetry.space_group_name_H-M   'P 1'
#
loop_
_entity.id
_entity.type
_entity.pdbx_description
1 polymer ?
#
loop_
_entity_poly.entity_id
_entity_poly.type
_entity_poly.pdbx_seq_one_letter_code
_entity_poly.pdbx_strand_id
1 'polypeptide(L)'
;MAKYFLIAGEASGDLHAAALITQLKQQDPKSQCAGLGGDRMEAAGCHLYQHIRHMAFMGFAAVLANLGNIRRNFRIAEQALLDERPDALILIDYPSFNLRMASFCRKQLPGTKIYYYIPPKVWAWKRRRVHAIARLCDEVLGIFPFEPAFYAKYGYRCNYVGNPTAEELSRVPRVPMNPGIPKSIAILPGSRPSEISHCLTKMLDAARAYPDYRIVVCAAPGIDDAFYAPYLREGETLTRDTYTAVQQATAAVVNSGTATLETALLGCPQVAVYHLALSPLIALIRWAQPLVFSIPYFTLVNIIAGRQVIKECVANEFRTELVAAELGRLLHDETYRKEMLASYEHLSTLLGTHPAAATAAAIITSKQRS
;
A
#
# COMPACT_ATOMS: atom_id res chain seq x y z
N MET A 1 -21.87 -11.67 -22.05
CA MET A 1 -21.16 -12.35 -20.93
C MET A 1 -19.70 -11.95 -21.04
N ALA A 2 -19.26 -11.05 -20.19
CA ALA A 2 -17.91 -10.51 -20.28
C ALA A 2 -16.89 -11.47 -19.63
N LYS A 3 -15.70 -11.58 -20.24
CA LYS A 3 -14.56 -12.34 -19.72
C LYS A 3 -13.48 -11.38 -19.24
N TYR A 4 -13.12 -11.48 -17.99
CA TYR A 4 -12.08 -10.66 -17.35
C TYR A 4 -10.88 -11.53 -16.98
N PHE A 5 -9.67 -11.07 -17.34
CA PHE A 5 -8.43 -11.68 -16.89
C PHE A 5 -7.70 -10.72 -15.94
N LEU A 6 -7.50 -11.13 -14.69
CA LEU A 6 -6.91 -10.27 -13.65
C LEU A 6 -5.52 -10.77 -13.27
N ILE A 7 -4.58 -9.83 -13.07
CA ILE A 7 -3.23 -10.17 -12.61
C ILE A 7 -2.89 -9.36 -11.36
N ALA A 8 -2.80 -10.06 -10.23
CA ALA A 8 -2.29 -9.59 -8.96
C ALA A 8 -1.08 -10.43 -8.54
N GLY A 9 0.03 -9.80 -8.18
CA GLY A 9 1.28 -10.50 -7.88
C GLY A 9 1.64 -10.59 -6.39
N GLU A 10 0.86 -9.93 -5.52
CA GLU A 10 1.13 -9.81 -4.09
C GLU A 10 -0.19 -9.88 -3.29
N ALA A 11 -0.09 -10.14 -1.97
CA ALA A 11 -1.25 -10.30 -1.10
C ALA A 11 -2.17 -9.06 -1.05
N SER A 12 -1.60 -7.85 -1.11
CA SER A 12 -2.38 -6.61 -1.20
C SER A 12 -3.12 -6.50 -2.53
N GLY A 13 -2.47 -6.87 -3.63
CA GLY A 13 -3.08 -6.93 -4.95
C GLY A 13 -4.22 -7.94 -5.00
N ASP A 14 -4.05 -9.11 -4.39
CA ASP A 14 -5.07 -10.16 -4.28
C ASP A 14 -6.32 -9.67 -3.53
N LEU A 15 -6.13 -8.95 -2.40
CA LEU A 15 -7.22 -8.34 -1.64
C LEU A 15 -8.03 -7.36 -2.50
N HIS A 16 -7.35 -6.44 -3.19
CA HIS A 16 -8.01 -5.42 -4.01
C HIS A 16 -8.66 -6.01 -5.26
N ALA A 17 -8.02 -7.02 -5.87
CA ALA A 17 -8.59 -7.75 -6.99
C ALA A 17 -9.86 -8.52 -6.60
N ALA A 18 -9.89 -9.17 -5.43
CA ALA A 18 -11.06 -9.88 -4.92
C ALA A 18 -12.26 -8.93 -4.71
N ALA A 19 -12.01 -7.74 -4.14
CA ALA A 19 -13.04 -6.72 -4.01
C ALA A 19 -13.57 -6.26 -5.37
N LEU A 20 -12.67 -6.05 -6.35
CA LEU A 20 -13.06 -5.69 -7.71
C LEU A 20 -13.87 -6.80 -8.40
N ILE A 21 -13.46 -8.07 -8.29
CA ILE A 21 -14.19 -9.22 -8.84
C ILE A 21 -15.61 -9.30 -8.29
N THR A 22 -15.75 -9.10 -6.98
CA THR A 22 -17.07 -9.06 -6.33
C THR A 22 -17.97 -7.99 -6.97
N GLN A 23 -17.43 -6.79 -7.20
CA GLN A 23 -18.18 -5.69 -7.83
C GLN A 23 -18.47 -5.93 -9.31
N LEU A 24 -17.55 -6.51 -10.07
CA LEU A 24 -17.78 -6.91 -11.47
C LEU A 24 -18.91 -7.91 -11.58
N LYS A 25 -18.94 -8.95 -10.72
CA LYS A 25 -20.00 -9.95 -10.68
C LYS A 25 -21.35 -9.39 -10.22
N GLN A 26 -21.37 -8.39 -9.34
CA GLN A 26 -22.61 -7.69 -8.99
C GLN A 26 -23.23 -6.93 -10.18
N GLN A 27 -22.37 -6.34 -11.03
CA GLN A 27 -22.82 -5.58 -12.20
C GLN A 27 -23.11 -6.46 -13.42
N ASP A 28 -22.40 -7.57 -13.58
CA ASP A 28 -22.64 -8.62 -14.58
C ASP A 28 -22.51 -10.01 -13.94
N PRO A 29 -23.59 -10.56 -13.38
CA PRO A 29 -23.59 -11.87 -12.72
C PRO A 29 -23.15 -13.04 -13.62
N LYS A 30 -23.20 -12.85 -14.94
CA LYS A 30 -22.78 -13.87 -15.91
C LYS A 30 -21.30 -13.74 -16.29
N SER A 31 -20.59 -12.71 -15.81
CA SER A 31 -19.19 -12.50 -16.13
C SER A 31 -18.30 -13.64 -15.60
N GLN A 32 -17.27 -13.96 -16.38
CA GLN A 32 -16.24 -14.92 -16.00
C GLN A 32 -14.96 -14.19 -15.63
N CYS A 33 -14.34 -14.61 -14.51
CA CYS A 33 -13.07 -14.07 -14.05
C CYS A 33 -12.05 -15.20 -13.99
N ALA A 34 -10.91 -15.00 -14.65
CA ALA A 34 -9.76 -15.88 -14.61
C ALA A 34 -8.50 -15.03 -14.36
N GLY A 35 -7.39 -15.64 -13.97
CA GLY A 35 -6.17 -14.87 -13.82
C GLY A 35 -5.09 -15.47 -12.94
N LEU A 36 -4.22 -14.58 -12.44
CA LEU A 36 -3.15 -14.88 -11.50
C LEU A 36 -3.41 -14.10 -10.21
N GLY A 37 -3.44 -14.80 -9.07
CA GLY A 37 -3.83 -14.19 -7.80
C GLY A 37 -3.63 -15.13 -6.61
N GLY A 38 -4.35 -14.87 -5.52
CA GLY A 38 -4.30 -15.66 -4.31
C GLY A 38 -5.67 -16.18 -3.86
N ASP A 39 -5.68 -16.68 -2.62
CA ASP A 39 -6.86 -17.30 -2.02
C ASP A 39 -8.10 -16.38 -2.00
N ARG A 40 -7.91 -15.06 -1.93
CA ARG A 40 -9.01 -14.08 -1.91
C ARG A 40 -9.68 -13.91 -3.27
N MET A 41 -8.89 -13.86 -4.34
CA MET A 41 -9.43 -13.85 -5.71
C MET A 41 -10.18 -15.15 -6.01
N GLU A 42 -9.62 -16.29 -5.61
CA GLU A 42 -10.27 -17.61 -5.75
C GLU A 42 -11.61 -17.65 -4.99
N ALA A 43 -11.63 -17.22 -3.73
CA ALA A 43 -12.85 -17.11 -2.92
C ALA A 43 -13.90 -16.17 -3.52
N ALA A 44 -13.49 -15.11 -4.24
CA ALA A 44 -14.36 -14.23 -5.01
C ALA A 44 -14.85 -14.86 -6.33
N GLY A 45 -14.43 -16.11 -6.62
CA GLY A 45 -14.85 -16.90 -7.77
C GLY A 45 -14.05 -16.60 -9.04
N CYS A 46 -12.77 -16.30 -8.93
CA CYS A 46 -11.80 -16.22 -10.01
C CYS A 46 -11.15 -17.58 -10.23
N HIS A 47 -11.08 -18.03 -11.48
CA HIS A 47 -10.29 -19.21 -11.85
C HIS A 47 -8.80 -18.85 -11.89
N LEU A 48 -7.98 -19.49 -11.03
CA LEU A 48 -6.56 -19.18 -10.94
C LEU A 48 -5.71 -20.14 -11.79
N TYR A 49 -4.93 -19.59 -12.71
CA TYR A 49 -3.89 -20.30 -13.47
C TYR A 49 -2.58 -20.39 -12.69
N GLN A 50 -2.30 -19.40 -11.81
CA GLN A 50 -1.11 -19.37 -10.98
C GLN A 50 -1.39 -18.65 -9.66
N HIS A 51 -0.92 -19.25 -8.56
CA HIS A 51 -1.06 -18.67 -7.23
C HIS A 51 0.12 -17.75 -6.87
N ILE A 52 -0.15 -16.63 -6.18
CA ILE A 52 0.86 -15.64 -5.77
C ILE A 52 2.00 -16.24 -4.94
N ARG A 53 1.79 -17.34 -4.21
CA ARG A 53 2.84 -18.09 -3.50
C ARG A 53 4.03 -18.45 -4.39
N HIS A 54 3.79 -18.65 -5.69
CA HIS A 54 4.79 -19.00 -6.68
C HIS A 54 5.26 -17.82 -7.53
N MET A 55 4.76 -16.60 -7.25
CA MET A 55 5.05 -15.38 -8.02
C MET A 55 5.90 -14.35 -7.25
N ALA A 56 5.79 -14.33 -5.92
CA ALA A 56 6.41 -13.31 -5.09
C ALA A 56 7.90 -13.60 -4.87
N PHE A 57 8.75 -13.04 -5.72
CA PHE A 57 10.20 -13.00 -5.51
C PHE A 57 10.62 -11.56 -5.25
N MET A 58 10.96 -11.23 -4.00
CA MET A 58 11.39 -9.91 -3.61
C MET A 58 12.89 -9.83 -3.34
N GLY A 59 13.52 -8.76 -3.83
CA GLY A 59 14.96 -8.50 -3.67
C GLY A 59 15.79 -9.02 -4.85
N PHE A 60 16.90 -8.33 -5.10
CA PHE A 60 17.74 -8.57 -6.28
C PHE A 60 18.33 -10.00 -6.30
N ALA A 61 18.80 -10.49 -5.15
CA ALA A 61 19.32 -11.85 -5.02
C ALA A 61 18.26 -12.93 -5.24
N ALA A 62 17.04 -12.74 -4.71
CA ALA A 62 15.93 -13.66 -4.89
C ALA A 62 15.46 -13.69 -6.37
N VAL A 63 15.46 -12.54 -7.04
CA VAL A 63 15.14 -12.46 -8.47
C VAL A 63 16.17 -13.20 -9.31
N LEU A 64 17.48 -13.04 -9.04
CA LEU A 64 18.54 -13.76 -9.77
C LEU A 64 18.46 -15.28 -9.54
N ALA A 65 18.23 -15.72 -8.32
CA ALA A 65 18.11 -17.14 -7.98
C ALA A 65 16.86 -17.80 -8.60
N ASN A 66 15.83 -17.02 -8.96
CA ASN A 66 14.54 -17.51 -9.42
C ASN A 66 14.19 -17.14 -10.87
N LEU A 67 15.16 -16.82 -11.71
CA LEU A 67 14.95 -16.46 -13.12
C LEU A 67 14.16 -17.53 -13.90
N GLY A 68 14.38 -18.80 -13.62
CA GLY A 68 13.63 -19.92 -14.20
C GLY A 68 12.14 -19.88 -13.85
N ASN A 69 11.83 -19.68 -12.57
CA ASN A 69 10.46 -19.56 -12.07
C ASN A 69 9.75 -18.32 -12.64
N ILE A 70 10.47 -17.20 -12.74
CA ILE A 70 9.93 -15.96 -13.34
C ILE A 70 9.57 -16.19 -14.81
N ARG A 71 10.45 -16.86 -15.59
CA ARG A 71 10.16 -17.22 -16.99
C ARG A 71 8.97 -18.17 -17.09
N ARG A 72 8.88 -19.16 -16.20
CA ARG A 72 7.75 -20.08 -16.13
C ARG A 72 6.44 -19.34 -15.86
N ASN A 73 6.43 -18.43 -14.90
CA ASN A 73 5.24 -17.63 -14.56
C ASN A 73 4.78 -16.77 -15.74
N PHE A 74 5.72 -16.18 -16.51
CA PHE A 74 5.36 -15.49 -17.75
C PHE A 74 4.72 -16.41 -18.77
N ARG A 75 5.28 -17.60 -19.03
CA ARG A 75 4.70 -18.55 -20.00
C ARG A 75 3.30 -19.00 -19.58
N ILE A 76 3.08 -19.29 -18.31
CA ILE A 76 1.77 -19.64 -17.77
C ILE A 76 0.76 -18.51 -18.04
N ALA A 77 1.13 -17.27 -17.72
CA ALA A 77 0.26 -16.12 -17.92
C ALA A 77 0.00 -15.82 -19.41
N GLU A 78 1.02 -15.91 -20.24
CA GLU A 78 0.93 -15.72 -21.69
C GLU A 78 -0.01 -16.79 -22.32
N GLN A 79 0.17 -18.06 -21.94
CA GLN A 79 -0.68 -19.15 -22.43
C GLN A 79 -2.13 -19.00 -21.93
N ALA A 80 -2.33 -18.73 -20.64
CA ALA A 80 -3.65 -18.53 -20.07
C ALA A 80 -4.42 -17.36 -20.74
N LEU A 81 -3.74 -16.26 -21.07
CA LEU A 81 -4.33 -15.16 -21.82
C LEU A 81 -4.76 -15.56 -23.23
N LEU A 82 -3.96 -16.39 -23.92
CA LEU A 82 -4.30 -16.89 -25.27
C LEU A 82 -5.47 -17.85 -25.24
N ASP A 83 -5.57 -18.70 -24.20
CA ASP A 83 -6.64 -19.69 -24.05
C ASP A 83 -7.96 -19.01 -23.68
N GLU A 84 -7.94 -18.05 -22.74
CA GLU A 84 -9.12 -17.33 -22.27
C GLU A 84 -9.66 -16.33 -23.28
N ARG A 85 -8.78 -15.65 -24.03
CA ARG A 85 -9.13 -14.54 -24.94
C ARG A 85 -10.10 -13.57 -24.28
N PRO A 86 -9.70 -12.92 -23.18
CA PRO A 86 -10.60 -12.09 -22.39
C PRO A 86 -11.00 -10.82 -23.13
N ASP A 87 -12.19 -10.30 -22.82
CA ASP A 87 -12.64 -8.99 -23.27
C ASP A 87 -11.82 -7.88 -22.61
N ALA A 88 -11.39 -8.11 -21.35
CA ALA A 88 -10.55 -7.17 -20.62
C ALA A 88 -9.45 -7.87 -19.81
N LEU A 89 -8.23 -7.29 -19.89
CA LEU A 89 -7.10 -7.56 -19.02
C LEU A 89 -7.03 -6.47 -17.94
N ILE A 90 -7.11 -6.87 -16.67
CA ILE A 90 -7.07 -5.96 -15.52
C ILE A 90 -5.78 -6.21 -14.74
N LEU A 91 -4.91 -5.21 -14.71
CA LEU A 91 -3.61 -5.25 -14.05
C LEU A 91 -3.72 -4.57 -12.69
N ILE A 92 -3.27 -5.24 -11.63
CA ILE A 92 -3.33 -4.71 -10.26
C ILE A 92 -1.90 -4.63 -9.71
N ASP A 93 -1.39 -3.42 -9.43
CA ASP A 93 -0.03 -3.16 -8.96
C ASP A 93 1.04 -3.95 -9.76
N TYR A 94 2.04 -4.57 -9.13
CA TYR A 94 3.04 -5.51 -9.67
C TYR A 94 3.68 -5.09 -11.01
N PRO A 95 4.33 -3.92 -11.07
CA PRO A 95 4.55 -3.17 -12.31
C PRO A 95 5.41 -3.85 -13.37
N SER A 96 6.47 -4.55 -12.97
CA SER A 96 7.43 -5.13 -13.94
C SER A 96 6.82 -6.30 -14.71
N PHE A 97 6.04 -7.11 -14.03
CA PHE A 97 5.32 -8.23 -14.63
C PHE A 97 4.13 -7.71 -15.46
N ASN A 98 3.32 -6.85 -14.88
CA ASN A 98 2.10 -6.34 -15.48
C ASN A 98 2.34 -5.55 -16.77
N LEU A 99 3.38 -4.70 -16.84
CA LEU A 99 3.72 -3.99 -18.07
C LEU A 99 4.19 -4.92 -19.20
N ARG A 100 4.88 -6.02 -18.88
CA ARG A 100 5.23 -7.03 -19.86
C ARG A 100 3.99 -7.77 -20.36
N MET A 101 3.07 -8.13 -19.47
CA MET A 101 1.81 -8.79 -19.84
C MET A 101 0.91 -7.86 -20.67
N ALA A 102 0.85 -6.57 -20.34
CA ALA A 102 0.16 -5.57 -21.17
C ALA A 102 0.75 -5.50 -22.58
N SER A 103 2.09 -5.49 -22.70
CA SER A 103 2.76 -5.46 -24.00
C SER A 103 2.51 -6.73 -24.83
N PHE A 104 2.49 -7.89 -24.16
CA PHE A 104 2.13 -9.16 -24.80
C PHE A 104 0.67 -9.15 -25.29
N CYS A 105 -0.26 -8.75 -24.42
CA CYS A 105 -1.69 -8.68 -24.74
C CYS A 105 -1.95 -7.75 -25.94
N ARG A 106 -1.34 -6.55 -25.99
CA ARG A 106 -1.47 -5.63 -27.14
C ARG A 106 -1.04 -6.24 -28.46
N LYS A 107 -0.01 -7.11 -28.46
CA LYS A 107 0.52 -7.74 -29.67
C LYS A 107 -0.31 -8.94 -30.12
N GLN A 108 -0.76 -9.77 -29.17
CA GLN A 108 -1.39 -11.05 -29.49
C GLN A 108 -2.93 -10.98 -29.50
N LEU A 109 -3.49 -10.08 -28.70
CA LEU A 109 -4.93 -9.90 -28.48
C LEU A 109 -5.32 -8.42 -28.63
N PRO A 110 -5.23 -7.82 -29.83
CA PRO A 110 -5.42 -6.38 -30.03
C PRO A 110 -6.83 -5.90 -29.69
N GLY A 111 -7.84 -6.78 -29.68
CA GLY A 111 -9.22 -6.47 -29.29
C GLY A 111 -9.47 -6.44 -27.80
N THR A 112 -8.54 -6.98 -26.98
CA THR A 112 -8.67 -6.97 -25.51
C THR A 112 -8.42 -5.58 -24.94
N LYS A 113 -9.34 -5.05 -24.14
CA LYS A 113 -9.15 -3.78 -23.40
C LYS A 113 -8.22 -4.01 -22.20
N ILE A 114 -7.31 -3.06 -21.95
CA ILE A 114 -6.34 -3.16 -20.86
C ILE A 114 -6.60 -2.06 -19.85
N TYR A 115 -6.89 -2.46 -18.61
CA TYR A 115 -7.11 -1.57 -17.48
C TYR A 115 -5.97 -1.71 -16.47
N TYR A 116 -5.42 -0.60 -15.98
CA TYR A 116 -4.49 -0.63 -14.87
C TYR A 116 -5.18 -0.07 -13.61
N TYR A 117 -5.63 -0.96 -12.76
CA TYR A 117 -6.17 -0.63 -11.44
C TYR A 117 -5.04 -0.65 -10.41
N ILE A 118 -4.93 0.39 -9.60
CA ILE A 118 -3.81 0.63 -8.68
C ILE A 118 -2.48 0.70 -9.45
N PRO A 119 -2.29 1.76 -10.27
CA PRO A 119 -1.08 1.87 -11.08
C PRO A 119 0.16 2.02 -10.19
N PRO A 120 1.35 1.66 -10.72
CA PRO A 120 2.61 1.85 -9.99
C PRO A 120 2.80 3.30 -9.58
N LYS A 121 3.46 3.52 -8.45
CA LYS A 121 3.78 4.85 -7.92
C LYS A 121 4.84 5.57 -8.79
N VAL A 122 4.54 5.75 -10.08
CA VAL A 122 5.44 6.39 -11.08
C VAL A 122 5.69 7.86 -10.78
N TRP A 123 4.85 8.49 -9.99
CA TRP A 123 5.02 9.84 -9.47
C TRP A 123 6.14 9.93 -8.42
N ALA A 124 6.45 8.83 -7.72
CA ALA A 124 7.54 8.76 -6.75
C ALA A 124 8.89 8.44 -7.40
N TRP A 125 8.92 7.48 -8.32
CA TRP A 125 10.15 7.04 -8.96
C TRP A 125 9.87 6.43 -10.35
N LYS A 126 10.91 6.36 -11.22
CA LYS A 126 10.78 5.82 -12.60
C LYS A 126 9.66 6.50 -13.41
N ARG A 127 9.57 7.83 -13.37
CA ARG A 127 8.57 8.65 -14.08
C ARG A 127 8.38 8.26 -15.56
N ARG A 128 9.45 7.82 -16.24
CA ARG A 128 9.36 7.39 -17.65
C ARG A 128 8.39 6.24 -17.91
N ARG A 129 8.04 5.46 -16.86
CA ARG A 129 7.03 4.40 -16.97
C ARG A 129 5.61 4.94 -17.25
N VAL A 130 5.33 6.21 -16.95
CA VAL A 130 4.04 6.83 -17.28
C VAL A 130 3.71 6.68 -18.76
N HIS A 131 4.69 6.87 -19.64
CA HIS A 131 4.52 6.73 -21.09
C HIS A 131 4.23 5.28 -21.51
N ALA A 132 4.87 4.31 -20.86
CA ALA A 132 4.61 2.89 -21.13
C ALA A 132 3.20 2.48 -20.68
N ILE A 133 2.78 2.91 -19.49
CA ILE A 133 1.43 2.65 -18.97
C ILE A 133 0.39 3.25 -19.92
N ALA A 134 0.51 4.54 -20.22
CA ALA A 134 -0.47 5.25 -21.04
C ALA A 134 -0.57 4.72 -22.48
N ARG A 135 0.55 4.21 -23.04
CA ARG A 135 0.55 3.60 -24.39
C ARG A 135 -0.03 2.19 -24.41
N LEU A 136 0.12 1.43 -23.33
CA LEU A 136 -0.30 0.03 -23.26
C LEU A 136 -1.73 -0.12 -22.73
N CYS A 137 -2.17 0.76 -21.83
CA CYS A 137 -3.46 0.66 -21.16
C CYS A 137 -4.50 1.57 -21.81
N ASP A 138 -5.73 1.09 -21.94
CA ASP A 138 -6.86 1.90 -22.40
C ASP A 138 -7.35 2.83 -21.29
N GLU A 139 -7.29 2.37 -20.04
CA GLU A 139 -7.66 3.15 -18.87
C GLU A 139 -6.69 2.93 -17.71
N VAL A 140 -6.41 4.01 -16.99
CA VAL A 140 -5.65 4.00 -15.75
C VAL A 140 -6.58 4.43 -14.61
N LEU A 141 -6.73 3.56 -13.63
CA LEU A 141 -7.64 3.70 -12.49
C LEU A 141 -6.81 3.94 -11.23
N GLY A 142 -6.54 5.22 -10.95
CA GLY A 142 -5.70 5.68 -9.85
C GLY A 142 -6.43 5.68 -8.51
N ILE A 143 -5.68 5.46 -7.44
CA ILE A 143 -6.21 5.42 -6.06
C ILE A 143 -5.78 6.61 -5.20
N PHE A 144 -5.04 7.56 -5.77
CA PHE A 144 -4.68 8.80 -5.09
C PHE A 144 -5.25 10.01 -5.82
N PRO A 145 -5.80 11.01 -5.10
CA PRO A 145 -6.52 12.15 -5.70
C PRO A 145 -5.63 13.05 -6.56
N PHE A 146 -4.30 13.01 -6.39
CA PHE A 146 -3.36 13.77 -7.19
C PHE A 146 -2.92 13.06 -8.48
N GLU A 147 -3.21 11.75 -8.65
CA GLU A 147 -2.77 10.99 -9.81
C GLU A 147 -3.36 11.51 -11.13
N PRO A 148 -4.64 11.90 -11.23
CA PRO A 148 -5.17 12.51 -12.45
C PRO A 148 -4.37 13.74 -12.90
N ALA A 149 -4.06 14.66 -11.99
CA ALA A 149 -3.25 15.83 -12.28
C ALA A 149 -1.80 15.48 -12.65
N PHE A 150 -1.24 14.42 -12.04
CA PHE A 150 0.08 13.92 -12.39
C PHE A 150 0.11 13.37 -13.83
N TYR A 151 -0.83 12.49 -14.20
CA TYR A 151 -0.90 11.92 -15.55
C TYR A 151 -1.18 12.98 -16.62
N ALA A 152 -2.03 13.98 -16.30
CA ALA A 152 -2.35 15.09 -17.19
C ALA A 152 -1.11 15.92 -17.58
N LYS A 153 -0.10 16.07 -16.72
CA LYS A 153 1.19 16.73 -17.04
C LYS A 153 1.95 16.07 -18.20
N TYR A 154 1.65 14.80 -18.48
CA TYR A 154 2.25 14.03 -19.58
C TYR A 154 1.27 13.84 -20.75
N GLY A 155 0.11 14.53 -20.73
CA GLY A 155 -0.91 14.41 -21.76
C GLY A 155 -1.75 13.13 -21.70
N TYR A 156 -1.79 12.46 -20.53
CA TYR A 156 -2.51 11.20 -20.34
C TYR A 156 -3.66 11.34 -19.35
N ARG A 157 -4.67 10.50 -19.54
CA ARG A 157 -5.83 10.44 -18.66
C ARG A 157 -5.62 9.39 -17.57
N CYS A 158 -6.01 9.72 -16.35
CA CYS A 158 -6.14 8.81 -15.23
C CYS A 158 -7.45 9.13 -14.51
N ASN A 159 -8.23 8.12 -14.17
CA ASN A 159 -9.47 8.28 -13.42
C ASN A 159 -9.18 7.98 -11.95
N TYR A 160 -9.46 8.92 -11.06
CA TYR A 160 -9.46 8.65 -9.62
C TYR A 160 -10.70 7.84 -9.27
N VAL A 161 -10.52 6.64 -8.73
CA VAL A 161 -11.62 5.72 -8.41
C VAL A 161 -11.93 5.64 -6.92
N GLY A 162 -11.21 6.37 -6.08
CA GLY A 162 -11.24 6.26 -4.63
C GLY A 162 -10.03 5.50 -4.09
N ASN A 163 -9.85 5.56 -2.78
CA ASN A 163 -8.73 4.90 -2.11
C ASN A 163 -9.22 3.68 -1.30
N PRO A 164 -8.77 2.45 -1.60
CA PRO A 164 -9.23 1.24 -0.92
C PRO A 164 -9.00 1.25 0.60
N THR A 165 -7.87 1.81 1.06
CA THR A 165 -7.58 1.92 2.49
C THR A 165 -8.55 2.88 3.18
N ALA A 166 -8.85 4.02 2.57
CA ALA A 166 -9.83 4.97 3.11
C ALA A 166 -11.25 4.35 3.12
N GLU A 167 -11.61 3.61 2.08
CA GLU A 167 -12.89 2.87 2.02
C GLU A 167 -12.97 1.83 3.13
N GLU A 168 -11.93 1.02 3.35
CA GLU A 168 -11.90 0.00 4.39
C GLU A 168 -12.05 0.64 5.78
N LEU A 169 -11.26 1.68 6.05
CA LEU A 169 -11.26 2.36 7.36
C LEU A 169 -12.53 3.17 7.63
N SER A 170 -13.27 3.58 6.59
CA SER A 170 -14.59 4.22 6.78
C SER A 170 -15.62 3.29 7.41
N ARG A 171 -15.42 1.98 7.31
CA ARG A 171 -16.29 0.93 7.88
C ARG A 171 -15.86 0.49 9.27
N VAL A 172 -14.65 0.89 9.70
CA VAL A 172 -14.13 0.55 11.03
C VAL A 172 -14.88 1.38 12.08
N PRO A 173 -15.49 0.74 13.09
CA PRO A 173 -16.16 1.46 14.16
C PRO A 173 -15.20 2.42 14.87
N ARG A 174 -15.65 3.64 15.14
CA ARG A 174 -14.89 4.58 15.96
C ARG A 174 -14.95 4.15 17.42
N VAL A 175 -13.77 3.94 18.00
CA VAL A 175 -13.63 3.62 19.41
C VAL A 175 -13.35 4.92 20.15
N PRO A 176 -14.27 5.39 21.03
CA PRO A 176 -14.03 6.60 21.81
C PRO A 176 -12.80 6.43 22.71
N MET A 177 -12.02 7.50 22.87
CA MET A 177 -10.98 7.53 23.91
C MET A 177 -11.65 7.33 25.27
N ASN A 178 -11.29 6.28 25.96
CA ASN A 178 -11.83 6.00 27.30
C ASN A 178 -10.90 6.61 28.36
N PRO A 179 -11.35 7.63 29.14
CA PRO A 179 -10.53 8.24 30.18
C PRO A 179 -10.05 7.27 31.26
N GLY A 180 -10.72 6.13 31.43
CA GLY A 180 -10.34 5.05 32.36
C GLY A 180 -9.22 4.14 31.87
N ILE A 181 -8.83 4.23 30.60
CA ILE A 181 -7.72 3.44 30.05
C ILE A 181 -6.41 4.25 30.18
N PRO A 182 -5.33 3.65 30.71
CA PRO A 182 -4.04 4.31 30.76
C PRO A 182 -3.60 4.80 29.39
N LYS A 183 -3.05 6.00 29.33
CA LYS A 183 -2.48 6.57 28.09
C LYS A 183 -1.47 5.61 27.48
N SER A 184 -1.45 5.48 26.17
CA SER A 184 -0.59 4.52 25.47
C SER A 184 0.09 5.12 24.25
N ILE A 185 1.20 4.48 23.87
CA ILE A 185 1.94 4.70 22.63
C ILE A 185 1.81 3.43 21.79
N ALA A 186 1.28 3.55 20.58
CA ALA A 186 1.20 2.44 19.64
C ALA A 186 2.49 2.34 18.83
N ILE A 187 2.99 1.12 18.66
CA ILE A 187 4.19 0.83 17.86
C ILE A 187 3.78 -0.06 16.68
N LEU A 188 3.95 0.44 15.46
CA LEU A 188 3.67 -0.29 14.23
C LEU A 188 4.98 -0.56 13.48
N PRO A 189 5.66 -1.68 13.76
CA PRO A 189 7.07 -1.86 13.35
C PRO A 189 7.26 -2.28 11.88
N GLY A 190 6.17 -2.52 11.15
CA GLY A 190 6.19 -2.96 9.76
C GLY A 190 5.53 -4.31 9.55
N SER A 191 5.47 -4.75 8.30
CA SER A 191 4.76 -5.95 7.87
C SER A 191 5.68 -7.15 7.57
N ARG A 192 6.99 -6.96 7.55
CA ARG A 192 7.98 -7.99 7.21
C ARG A 192 8.97 -8.25 8.33
N PRO A 193 9.41 -9.50 8.53
CA PRO A 193 10.40 -9.81 9.57
C PRO A 193 11.64 -8.93 9.51
N SER A 194 12.17 -8.65 8.32
CA SER A 194 13.34 -7.79 8.13
C SER A 194 13.10 -6.33 8.55
N GLU A 195 11.92 -5.78 8.26
CA GLU A 195 11.54 -4.43 8.68
C GLU A 195 11.46 -4.36 10.21
N ILE A 196 10.75 -5.31 10.82
CA ILE A 196 10.55 -5.40 12.26
C ILE A 196 11.92 -5.52 12.99
N SER A 197 12.78 -6.43 12.55
CA SER A 197 14.11 -6.63 13.15
C SER A 197 14.99 -5.37 13.14
N HIS A 198 14.89 -4.56 12.09
CA HIS A 198 15.69 -3.34 11.96
C HIS A 198 15.11 -2.13 12.70
N CYS A 199 13.78 -2.11 12.90
CA CYS A 199 13.09 -0.92 13.41
C CYS A 199 12.65 -1.05 14.87
N LEU A 200 12.16 -2.22 15.29
CA LEU A 200 11.40 -2.39 16.53
C LEU A 200 12.18 -1.97 17.78
N THR A 201 13.44 -2.36 17.91
CA THR A 201 14.28 -1.99 19.08
C THR A 201 14.35 -0.46 19.26
N LYS A 202 14.67 0.27 18.19
CA LYS A 202 14.78 1.74 18.26
C LYS A 202 13.44 2.42 18.53
N MET A 203 12.36 1.87 17.99
CA MET A 203 11.00 2.39 18.22
C MET A 203 10.59 2.19 19.68
N LEU A 204 10.86 1.02 20.25
CA LEU A 204 10.61 0.72 21.65
C LEU A 204 11.47 1.59 22.58
N ASP A 205 12.77 1.73 22.30
CA ASP A 205 13.65 2.55 23.11
C ASP A 205 13.24 4.02 23.11
N ALA A 206 12.73 4.55 22.00
CA ALA A 206 12.18 5.89 21.94
C ALA A 206 10.90 6.03 22.79
N ALA A 207 10.01 5.02 22.77
CA ALA A 207 8.78 5.03 23.56
C ALA A 207 9.05 4.85 25.07
N ARG A 208 10.06 4.04 25.44
CA ARG A 208 10.50 3.83 26.81
C ARG A 208 11.02 5.09 27.53
N ALA A 209 11.34 6.15 26.78
CA ALA A 209 11.64 7.45 27.36
C ALA A 209 10.43 8.09 28.08
N TYR A 210 9.23 7.53 27.89
CA TYR A 210 7.97 8.05 28.45
C TYR A 210 7.27 6.99 29.32
N PRO A 211 7.75 6.73 30.54
CA PRO A 211 7.29 5.63 31.40
C PRO A 211 5.82 5.76 31.86
N ASP A 212 5.25 6.96 31.78
CA ASP A 212 3.84 7.21 32.12
C ASP A 212 2.86 6.68 31.06
N TYR A 213 3.38 6.20 29.91
CA TYR A 213 2.58 5.68 28.81
C TYR A 213 2.82 4.19 28.63
N ARG A 214 1.73 3.43 28.51
CA ARG A 214 1.82 2.02 28.16
C ARG A 214 2.30 1.87 26.70
N ILE A 215 3.16 0.90 26.46
CA ILE A 215 3.63 0.59 25.11
C ILE A 215 2.83 -0.59 24.56
N VAL A 216 2.18 -0.37 23.41
CA VAL A 216 1.36 -1.37 22.73
C VAL A 216 1.95 -1.64 21.35
N VAL A 217 2.52 -2.81 21.14
CA VAL A 217 3.07 -3.23 19.85
C VAL A 217 2.00 -3.90 19.02
N CYS A 218 1.78 -3.40 17.81
CA CYS A 218 0.84 -3.97 16.86
C CYS A 218 1.54 -5.05 16.02
N ALA A 219 1.16 -6.31 16.23
CA ALA A 219 1.73 -7.44 15.50
C ALA A 219 1.24 -7.46 14.05
N ALA A 220 2.16 -7.65 13.11
CA ALA A 220 1.82 -7.80 11.70
C ALA A 220 1.08 -9.12 11.44
N PRO A 221 0.08 -9.13 10.54
CA PRO A 221 -0.56 -10.37 10.12
C PRO A 221 0.46 -11.38 9.57
N GLY A 222 0.37 -12.64 10.00
CA GLY A 222 1.25 -13.71 9.52
C GLY A 222 2.63 -13.78 10.16
N ILE A 223 2.95 -12.90 11.13
CA ILE A 223 4.18 -13.00 11.95
C ILE A 223 3.81 -13.57 13.32
N ASP A 224 4.54 -14.60 13.74
CA ASP A 224 4.33 -15.27 15.03
C ASP A 224 4.65 -14.35 16.21
N ASP A 225 3.90 -14.46 17.30
CA ASP A 225 4.11 -13.67 18.51
C ASP A 225 5.49 -13.94 19.13
N ALA A 226 5.97 -15.18 18.99
CA ALA A 226 7.33 -15.56 19.42
C ALA A 226 8.44 -14.73 18.75
N PHE A 227 8.18 -14.18 17.54
CA PHE A 227 9.13 -13.29 16.86
C PHE A 227 9.29 -11.95 17.60
N TYR A 228 8.26 -11.47 18.28
CA TYR A 228 8.29 -10.21 19.03
C TYR A 228 8.81 -10.37 20.46
N ALA A 229 8.66 -11.56 21.05
CA ALA A 229 8.99 -11.81 22.44
C ALA A 229 10.39 -11.34 22.89
N PRO A 230 11.48 -11.51 22.10
CA PRO A 230 12.82 -11.05 22.49
C PRO A 230 12.97 -9.51 22.60
N TYR A 231 12.04 -8.74 22.03
CA TYR A 231 12.09 -7.28 22.03
C TYR A 231 11.31 -6.66 23.19
N LEU A 232 10.29 -7.37 23.68
CA LEU A 232 9.34 -6.87 24.67
C LEU A 232 9.88 -7.00 26.10
N ARG A 233 9.57 -5.99 26.93
CA ARG A 233 9.83 -5.99 28.37
C ARG A 233 8.53 -6.19 29.14
N GLU A 234 8.65 -6.50 30.43
CA GLU A 234 7.50 -6.59 31.34
C GLU A 234 6.68 -5.30 31.30
N GLY A 235 5.36 -5.42 31.22
CA GLY A 235 4.43 -4.28 31.08
C GLY A 235 4.19 -3.80 29.64
N GLU A 236 4.99 -4.20 28.67
CA GLU A 236 4.74 -3.94 27.26
C GLU A 236 3.80 -5.01 26.67
N THR A 237 2.86 -4.59 25.84
CA THR A 237 1.82 -5.49 25.32
C THR A 237 1.91 -5.67 23.82
N LEU A 238 1.64 -6.88 23.36
CA LEU A 238 1.48 -7.21 21.94
C LEU A 238 -0.02 -7.35 21.62
N THR A 239 -0.47 -6.78 20.53
CA THR A 239 -1.86 -6.90 20.08
C THR A 239 -1.94 -7.21 18.58
N ARG A 240 -2.99 -7.91 18.19
CA ARG A 240 -3.38 -8.11 16.78
C ARG A 240 -4.52 -7.21 16.35
N ASP A 241 -5.19 -6.55 17.29
CA ASP A 241 -6.19 -5.55 17.02
C ASP A 241 -5.52 -4.17 16.85
N THR A 242 -4.89 -3.99 15.71
CA THR A 242 -4.15 -2.76 15.37
C THR A 242 -5.06 -1.55 15.35
N TYR A 243 -6.28 -1.67 14.83
CA TYR A 243 -7.14 -0.51 14.65
C TYR A 243 -7.63 0.05 15.99
N THR A 244 -8.05 -0.82 16.89
CA THR A 244 -8.43 -0.38 18.25
C THR A 244 -7.23 0.19 19.00
N ALA A 245 -6.07 -0.47 18.93
CA ALA A 245 -4.87 0.01 19.60
C ALA A 245 -4.45 1.41 19.11
N VAL A 246 -4.50 1.65 17.81
CA VAL A 246 -4.19 2.95 17.21
C VAL A 246 -5.22 4.02 17.61
N GLN A 247 -6.51 3.70 17.58
CA GLN A 247 -7.56 4.66 17.96
C GLN A 247 -7.51 5.07 19.44
N GLN A 248 -7.02 4.19 20.31
CA GLN A 248 -6.90 4.44 21.75
C GLN A 248 -5.52 4.99 22.15
N ALA A 249 -4.56 5.02 21.24
CA ALA A 249 -3.22 5.55 21.52
C ALA A 249 -3.20 7.08 21.54
N THR A 250 -2.41 7.65 22.47
CA THR A 250 -2.16 9.10 22.52
C THR A 250 -1.28 9.54 21.35
N ALA A 251 -0.32 8.68 20.94
CA ALA A 251 0.53 8.87 19.79
C ALA A 251 1.03 7.50 19.28
N ALA A 252 1.54 7.47 18.04
CA ALA A 252 2.09 6.27 17.45
C ALA A 252 3.49 6.50 16.86
N VAL A 253 4.32 5.45 16.90
CA VAL A 253 5.56 5.35 16.11
C VAL A 253 5.30 4.32 15.01
N VAL A 254 5.41 4.75 13.76
CA VAL A 254 4.94 3.96 12.62
C VAL A 254 6.06 3.76 11.61
N ASN A 255 6.38 2.52 11.27
CA ASN A 255 7.26 2.23 10.14
C ASN A 255 6.58 2.60 8.82
N SER A 256 7.29 3.34 7.97
CA SER A 256 6.72 3.94 6.75
C SER A 256 6.15 2.87 5.80
N GLY A 257 4.91 3.07 5.40
CA GLY A 257 4.12 2.21 4.53
C GLY A 257 2.68 2.70 4.48
N THR A 258 1.75 1.80 4.12
CA THR A 258 0.30 2.06 4.20
C THR A 258 -0.15 2.36 5.64
N ALA A 259 0.52 1.76 6.63
CA ALA A 259 0.24 1.97 8.04
C ALA A 259 0.26 3.45 8.47
N THR A 260 1.09 4.31 7.85
CA THR A 260 1.06 5.75 8.14
C THR A 260 -0.25 6.41 7.72
N LEU A 261 -0.80 5.99 6.57
CA LEU A 261 -2.10 6.48 6.11
C LEU A 261 -3.24 5.94 6.98
N GLU A 262 -3.18 4.67 7.33
CA GLU A 262 -4.15 4.02 8.24
C GLU A 262 -4.18 4.71 9.59
N THR A 263 -3.01 4.96 10.20
CA THR A 263 -2.88 5.66 11.48
C THR A 263 -3.45 7.08 11.43
N ALA A 264 -3.21 7.81 10.34
CA ALA A 264 -3.77 9.15 10.14
C ALA A 264 -5.29 9.12 10.00
N LEU A 265 -5.84 8.20 9.21
CA LEU A 265 -7.29 8.05 9.01
C LEU A 265 -8.01 7.55 10.26
N LEU A 266 -7.32 6.82 11.13
CA LEU A 266 -7.82 6.44 12.46
C LEU A 266 -7.72 7.58 13.49
N GLY A 267 -7.08 8.70 13.14
CA GLY A 267 -7.00 9.89 13.97
C GLY A 267 -5.94 9.85 15.06
N CYS A 268 -4.88 9.05 14.91
CA CYS A 268 -3.80 8.98 15.88
C CYS A 268 -2.59 9.81 15.44
N PRO A 269 -2.13 10.81 16.24
CA PRO A 269 -0.90 11.53 15.99
C PRO A 269 0.29 10.59 15.89
N GLN A 270 1.21 10.83 14.94
CA GLN A 270 2.27 9.86 14.68
C GLN A 270 3.59 10.50 14.26
N VAL A 271 4.69 9.78 14.52
CA VAL A 271 5.99 9.96 13.90
C VAL A 271 6.27 8.75 13.01
N ALA A 272 6.68 9.01 11.78
CA ALA A 272 7.05 7.95 10.85
C ALA A 272 8.55 7.66 10.90
N VAL A 273 8.90 6.36 10.88
CA VAL A 273 10.29 5.90 10.81
C VAL A 273 10.49 5.04 9.57
N TYR A 274 11.70 5.04 9.02
CA TYR A 274 12.05 4.14 7.93
C TYR A 274 13.53 3.79 7.94
N HIS A 275 13.82 2.50 8.06
CA HIS A 275 15.19 2.01 7.96
C HIS A 275 15.56 1.80 6.49
N LEU A 276 16.56 2.54 6.02
CA LEU A 276 17.21 2.25 4.75
C LEU A 276 18.52 1.51 5.06
N ALA A 277 18.63 0.27 4.64
CA ALA A 277 19.91 -0.44 4.67
C ALA A 277 20.88 0.32 3.75
N LEU A 278 21.73 1.16 4.36
CA LEU A 278 22.73 1.94 3.65
C LEU A 278 23.88 1.01 3.21
N SER A 279 23.78 0.47 2.01
CA SER A 279 24.99 0.12 1.26
C SER A 279 25.75 1.45 0.95
N PRO A 280 27.11 1.46 1.01
CA PRO A 280 27.91 2.64 0.59
C PRO A 280 27.52 3.19 -0.80
N LEU A 281 26.97 2.34 -1.66
CA LEU A 281 26.37 2.71 -2.93
C LEU A 281 25.15 3.65 -2.80
N ILE A 282 24.39 3.57 -1.69
CA ILE A 282 23.22 4.41 -1.42
C ILE A 282 23.64 5.79 -0.90
N ALA A 283 24.80 5.93 -0.27
CA ALA A 283 25.35 7.26 0.05
C ALA A 283 25.62 8.08 -1.23
N LEU A 284 26.04 7.41 -2.30
CA LEU A 284 26.17 8.01 -3.64
C LEU A 284 24.78 8.34 -4.25
N ILE A 285 23.76 7.52 -3.97
CA ILE A 285 22.37 7.75 -4.42
C ILE A 285 21.74 8.93 -3.67
N ARG A 286 22.16 9.27 -2.44
CA ARG A 286 21.71 10.48 -1.73
C ARG A 286 22.12 11.77 -2.44
N TRP A 287 23.29 11.81 -3.01
CA TRP A 287 23.71 12.93 -3.88
C TRP A 287 22.86 12.99 -5.17
N ALA A 288 22.43 11.83 -5.68
CA ALA A 288 21.53 11.69 -6.83
C ALA A 288 20.03 11.65 -6.44
N GLN A 289 19.66 11.82 -5.16
CA GLN A 289 18.28 11.73 -4.66
C GLN A 289 17.28 12.60 -5.45
N PRO A 290 17.58 13.86 -5.82
CA PRO A 290 16.68 14.68 -6.63
C PRO A 290 16.48 14.13 -8.07
N LEU A 291 17.42 13.31 -8.55
CA LEU A 291 17.36 12.69 -9.89
C LEU A 291 16.61 11.37 -9.89
N VAL A 292 16.57 10.66 -8.74
CA VAL A 292 15.97 9.32 -8.59
C VAL A 292 14.56 9.39 -8.02
N PHE A 293 14.37 10.21 -6.97
CA PHE A 293 13.07 10.41 -6.33
C PHE A 293 12.52 11.78 -6.69
N SER A 294 11.28 11.76 -7.12
CA SER A 294 10.61 12.94 -7.67
C SER A 294 9.82 13.73 -6.66
N ILE A 295 9.78 13.24 -5.43
CA ILE A 295 9.01 13.79 -4.31
C ILE A 295 9.90 13.87 -3.07
N PRO A 296 9.73 14.92 -2.23
CA PRO A 296 10.56 15.12 -1.05
C PRO A 296 10.12 14.25 0.16
N TYR A 297 9.03 13.50 0.04
CA TYR A 297 8.39 12.76 1.13
C TYR A 297 8.39 11.25 0.90
N PHE A 298 8.40 10.49 2.01
CA PHE A 298 8.38 9.02 2.01
C PHE A 298 7.03 8.44 2.41
N THR A 299 6.26 9.16 3.27
CA THR A 299 4.97 8.69 3.77
C THR A 299 3.82 9.10 2.85
N LEU A 300 2.81 8.25 2.75
CA LEU A 300 1.60 8.56 1.99
C LEU A 300 0.89 9.81 2.54
N VAL A 301 0.92 10.02 3.84
CA VAL A 301 0.33 11.19 4.49
C VAL A 301 0.92 12.48 3.92
N ASN A 302 2.23 12.63 3.94
CA ASN A 302 2.91 13.84 3.45
C ASN A 302 2.80 13.98 1.93
N ILE A 303 2.85 12.86 1.19
CA ILE A 303 2.72 12.84 -0.26
C ILE A 303 1.33 13.32 -0.70
N ILE A 304 0.27 12.80 -0.11
CA ILE A 304 -1.11 13.17 -0.46
C ILE A 304 -1.39 14.61 -0.04
N ALA A 305 -0.89 15.02 1.12
CA ALA A 305 -1.03 16.41 1.60
C ALA A 305 -0.19 17.41 0.79
N GLY A 306 0.82 16.97 0.04
CA GLY A 306 1.76 17.84 -0.68
C GLY A 306 2.67 18.68 0.24
N ARG A 307 2.68 18.39 1.54
CA ARG A 307 3.48 19.07 2.58
C ARG A 307 3.80 18.12 3.73
N GLN A 308 4.74 18.50 4.57
CA GLN A 308 5.02 17.76 5.80
C GLN A 308 3.87 17.96 6.79
N VAL A 309 3.13 16.90 7.06
CA VAL A 309 2.11 16.80 8.11
C VAL A 309 2.67 16.05 9.31
N ILE A 310 3.37 14.95 9.04
CA ILE A 310 4.04 14.13 10.05
C ILE A 310 5.55 14.19 9.87
N LYS A 311 6.29 14.14 10.97
CA LYS A 311 7.76 14.03 10.90
C LYS A 311 8.16 12.66 10.37
N GLU A 312 9.11 12.66 9.44
CA GLU A 312 9.70 11.46 8.85
C GLU A 312 11.15 11.31 9.34
N CYS A 313 11.41 10.30 10.17
CA CYS A 313 12.75 9.94 10.63
C CYS A 313 13.30 8.83 9.73
N VAL A 314 14.00 9.19 8.65
CA VAL A 314 14.43 8.27 7.59
C VAL A 314 15.94 8.15 7.56
N ALA A 315 16.45 6.94 7.36
CA ALA A 315 17.89 6.65 7.20
C ALA A 315 18.71 7.16 8.39
N ASN A 316 19.57 8.18 8.21
CA ASN A 316 20.42 8.73 9.26
C ASN A 316 19.63 9.51 10.33
N GLU A 317 18.41 9.94 10.02
CA GLU A 317 17.51 10.58 10.98
C GLU A 317 16.73 9.55 11.81
N PHE A 318 16.76 8.28 11.44
CA PHE A 318 16.18 7.20 12.25
C PHE A 318 17.13 6.87 13.42
N ARG A 319 17.17 7.78 14.39
CA ARG A 319 17.88 7.66 15.67
C ARG A 319 16.87 7.73 16.80
N THR A 320 17.09 6.94 17.83
CA THR A 320 16.19 6.83 19.00
C THR A 320 15.88 8.21 19.60
N GLU A 321 16.90 9.07 19.73
CA GLU A 321 16.75 10.39 20.34
C GLU A 321 15.85 11.30 19.51
N LEU A 322 15.95 11.28 18.18
CA LEU A 322 15.09 12.09 17.30
C LEU A 322 13.66 11.61 17.29
N VAL A 323 13.45 10.29 17.30
CA VAL A 323 12.11 9.69 17.39
C VAL A 323 11.50 10.01 18.76
N ALA A 324 12.27 9.89 19.85
CA ALA A 324 11.80 10.23 21.18
C ALA A 324 11.45 11.73 21.29
N ALA A 325 12.29 12.63 20.79
CA ALA A 325 12.02 14.07 20.82
C ALA A 325 10.72 14.42 20.09
N GLU A 326 10.48 13.84 18.90
CA GLU A 326 9.24 14.05 18.17
C GLU A 326 8.04 13.43 18.89
N LEU A 327 8.21 12.23 19.45
CA LEU A 327 7.18 11.57 20.26
C LEU A 327 6.81 12.45 21.48
N GLY A 328 7.79 13.06 22.14
CA GLY A 328 7.56 14.00 23.25
C GLY A 328 6.70 15.19 22.84
N ARG A 329 6.91 15.75 21.66
CA ARG A 329 6.04 16.81 21.12
C ARG A 329 4.62 16.31 20.91
N LEU A 330 4.45 15.11 20.35
CA LEU A 330 3.13 14.51 20.15
C LEU A 330 2.41 14.21 21.46
N LEU A 331 3.14 13.92 22.53
CA LEU A 331 2.58 13.59 23.85
C LEU A 331 2.22 14.84 24.68
N HIS A 332 2.96 15.95 24.54
CA HIS A 332 2.88 17.09 25.45
C HIS A 332 2.50 18.42 24.78
N ASP A 333 2.68 18.58 23.46
CA ASP A 333 2.29 19.81 22.74
C ASP A 333 0.89 19.63 22.13
N GLU A 334 -0.10 20.15 22.83
CA GLU A 334 -1.50 20.06 22.43
C GLU A 334 -1.80 20.81 21.12
N THR A 335 -1.15 21.93 20.89
CA THR A 335 -1.32 22.74 19.67
C THR A 335 -0.80 21.96 18.47
N TYR A 336 0.39 21.40 18.58
CA TYR A 336 0.98 20.58 17.51
C TYR A 336 0.11 19.36 17.15
N ARG A 337 -0.44 18.69 18.17
CA ARG A 337 -1.39 17.58 17.94
C ARG A 337 -2.66 18.04 17.21
N LYS A 338 -3.25 19.15 17.63
CA LYS A 338 -4.47 19.69 17.00
C LYS A 338 -4.24 20.04 15.53
N GLU A 339 -3.12 20.65 15.19
CA GLU A 339 -2.74 20.97 13.80
C GLU A 339 -2.56 19.70 12.94
N MET A 340 -1.92 18.67 13.51
CA MET A 340 -1.76 17.38 12.84
C MET A 340 -3.11 16.70 12.59
N LEU A 341 -3.99 16.66 13.59
CA LEU A 341 -5.32 16.06 13.47
C LEU A 341 -6.21 16.82 12.46
N ALA A 342 -6.19 18.14 12.46
CA ALA A 342 -6.88 18.94 11.44
C ALA A 342 -6.36 18.66 10.03
N SER A 343 -5.06 18.38 9.90
CA SER A 343 -4.47 17.95 8.63
C SER A 343 -4.94 16.56 8.20
N TYR A 344 -5.19 15.65 9.14
CA TYR A 344 -5.75 14.32 8.86
C TYR A 344 -7.21 14.40 8.41
N GLU A 345 -8.01 15.28 8.99
CA GLU A 345 -9.39 15.53 8.54
C GLU A 345 -9.42 16.04 7.09
N HIS A 346 -8.54 17.00 6.78
CA HIS A 346 -8.39 17.47 5.41
C HIS A 346 -7.94 16.35 4.45
N LEU A 347 -7.00 15.52 4.86
CA LEU A 347 -6.53 14.36 4.08
C LEU A 347 -7.67 13.34 3.85
N SER A 348 -8.47 13.06 4.87
CA SER A 348 -9.67 12.21 4.75
C SER A 348 -10.68 12.79 3.74
N THR A 349 -10.88 14.12 3.75
CA THR A 349 -11.73 14.81 2.78
C THR A 349 -11.19 14.70 1.35
N LEU A 350 -9.87 14.86 1.15
CA LEU A 350 -9.23 14.70 -0.17
C LEU A 350 -9.37 13.29 -0.73
N LEU A 351 -9.24 12.27 0.11
CA LEU A 351 -9.40 10.87 -0.29
C LEU A 351 -10.87 10.55 -0.58
N GLY A 352 -11.80 11.20 0.10
CA GLY A 352 -13.22 10.93 -0.02
C GLY A 352 -13.61 9.52 0.46
N THR A 353 -14.88 9.22 0.34
CA THR A 353 -15.47 7.92 0.73
C THR A 353 -15.93 7.12 -0.50
N HIS A 354 -15.37 7.41 -1.68
CA HIS A 354 -15.77 6.71 -2.90
C HIS A 354 -15.42 5.23 -2.81
N PRO A 355 -16.37 4.32 -3.11
CA PRO A 355 -16.13 2.89 -3.11
C PRO A 355 -15.22 2.52 -4.29
N ALA A 356 -13.92 2.40 -4.02
CA ALA A 356 -12.87 2.25 -5.03
C ALA A 356 -13.13 1.08 -5.99
N ALA A 357 -13.44 -0.09 -5.45
CA ALA A 357 -13.71 -1.27 -6.26
C ALA A 357 -14.99 -1.14 -7.10
N ALA A 358 -16.06 -0.56 -6.55
CA ALA A 358 -17.31 -0.38 -7.27
C ALA A 358 -17.17 0.67 -8.38
N THR A 359 -16.47 1.78 -8.13
CA THR A 359 -16.19 2.82 -9.12
C THR A 359 -15.32 2.27 -10.25
N ALA A 360 -14.28 1.49 -9.92
CA ALA A 360 -13.45 0.82 -10.92
C ALA A 360 -14.26 -0.15 -11.77
N ALA A 361 -15.10 -0.99 -11.14
CA ALA A 361 -15.97 -1.92 -11.84
C ALA A 361 -16.94 -1.21 -12.78
N ALA A 362 -17.54 -0.09 -12.35
CA ALA A 362 -18.45 0.69 -13.19
C ALA A 362 -17.76 1.24 -14.45
N ILE A 363 -16.53 1.74 -14.33
CA ILE A 363 -15.75 2.22 -15.49
C ILE A 363 -15.43 1.05 -16.44
N ILE A 364 -15.00 -0.09 -15.90
CA ILE A 364 -14.65 -1.27 -16.70
C ILE A 364 -15.88 -1.79 -17.46
N THR A 365 -17.01 -1.97 -16.79
CA THR A 365 -18.22 -2.53 -17.38
C THR A 365 -18.88 -1.58 -18.39
N SER A 366 -18.89 -0.27 -18.14
CA SER A 366 -19.46 0.70 -19.08
C SER A 366 -18.76 0.71 -20.43
N LYS A 367 -17.42 0.56 -20.42
CA LYS A 367 -16.59 0.56 -21.64
C LYS A 367 -16.51 -0.79 -22.36
N GLN A 368 -17.03 -1.87 -21.76
CA GLN A 368 -17.22 -3.16 -22.45
C GLN A 368 -18.53 -3.21 -23.25
N ARG A 369 -19.49 -2.33 -22.92
CA ARG A 369 -20.79 -2.23 -23.59
C ARG A 369 -20.80 -1.24 -24.76
N SER A 370 -19.79 -0.37 -24.84
CA SER A 370 -19.56 0.58 -25.94
C SER A 370 -18.63 -0.01 -27.01
#